data_45b34dc31774a3e24d711c60ab26aa96
#
_entry.id   45b34dc31774a3e24d711c60ab26aa96
#
_cell.length_a   1.000
_cell.length_b   1.000
_cell.length_c   1.000
_cell.angle_alpha   90.00
_cell.angle_beta   90.00
_cell.angle_gamma   90.00
#
_symmetry.space_group_name_H-M   'P 1'
#
loop_
_entity.id
_entity.type
_entity.pdbx_description
1 polymer ?
#
loop_
_entity_poly.entity_id
_entity_poly.type
_entity_poly.pdbx_seq_one_letter_code
_entity_poly.pdbx_strand_id
1 'polypeptide(L)'
;TSFVKLFTEVKIYPSANNSLEGLYQSNNMLCTQCEAEGFRKITWFPDRPDCLSLFTVKIEVTDKFKTILSNGNLIEEGIVDETDEKRHYKVWLDPFPKPSYLFALVVGNLEFVQDHYITRSKRNITLRIFTEFGNKHLTQHAMESLKKAMYWDEHKYGLEYDLDIFMIVAVSHFNMGAM
;
A
#
# COMPACT_ATOMS: atom_id res chain seq x y z
N THR A 1 6.87 32.67 -0.46
CA THR A 1 6.08 31.48 -0.02
C THR A 1 6.62 31.07 1.33
N SER A 2 5.81 31.19 2.40
CA SER A 2 6.18 30.72 3.74
C SER A 2 5.91 29.24 3.85
N PHE A 3 6.90 28.49 4.31
CA PHE A 3 6.74 27.07 4.63
C PHE A 3 6.29 26.92 6.08
N VAL A 4 5.35 26.00 6.32
CA VAL A 4 4.92 25.61 7.66
C VAL A 4 5.28 24.13 7.84
N LYS A 5 5.94 23.82 8.95
CA LYS A 5 6.24 22.44 9.34
C LYS A 5 5.35 22.08 10.53
N LEU A 6 4.54 21.06 10.36
CA LEU A 6 3.65 20.54 11.40
C LEU A 6 4.14 19.17 11.87
N PHE A 7 4.06 18.93 13.16
CA PHE A 7 4.29 17.63 13.77
C PHE A 7 3.00 17.23 14.46
N THR A 8 2.52 16.03 14.17
CA THR A 8 1.33 15.48 14.81
C THR A 8 1.62 14.08 15.30
N GLU A 9 1.07 13.72 16.45
CA GLU A 9 1.07 12.38 17.00
C GLU A 9 -0.37 12.00 17.29
N VAL A 10 -0.80 10.83 16.81
CA VAL A 10 -2.16 10.32 17.00
C VAL A 10 -2.10 8.87 17.42
N LYS A 11 -3.03 8.47 18.29
CA LYS A 11 -3.24 7.08 18.68
C LYS A 11 -4.58 6.63 18.15
N ILE A 12 -4.57 5.55 17.37
CA ILE A 12 -5.77 4.93 16.81
C ILE A 12 -5.85 3.46 17.20
N TYR A 13 -7.04 2.88 17.09
CA TYR A 13 -7.33 1.50 17.50
C TYR A 13 -7.94 0.72 16.33
N PRO A 14 -7.12 0.23 15.38
CA PRO A 14 -7.61 -0.42 14.16
C PRO A 14 -8.50 -1.64 14.40
N SER A 15 -8.23 -2.42 15.46
CA SER A 15 -9.05 -3.59 15.83
C SER A 15 -10.44 -3.23 16.35
N ALA A 16 -10.66 -2.00 16.81
CA ALA A 16 -11.97 -1.49 17.23
C ALA A 16 -12.71 -0.74 16.12
N ASN A 17 -12.06 -0.56 14.96
CA ASN A 17 -12.64 0.16 13.84
C ASN A 17 -13.53 -0.76 13.00
N ASN A 18 -14.85 -0.62 13.17
CA ASN A 18 -15.88 -1.37 12.43
C ASN A 18 -16.44 -0.60 11.22
N SER A 19 -15.97 0.62 10.97
CA SER A 19 -16.47 1.42 9.84
C SER A 19 -15.89 1.00 8.51
N LEU A 20 -14.82 0.20 8.50
CA LEU A 20 -14.04 -0.19 7.32
C LEU A 20 -13.53 1.02 6.52
N GLU A 21 -13.21 2.12 7.21
CA GLU A 21 -12.65 3.35 6.67
C GLU A 21 -11.45 3.79 7.50
N GLY A 22 -10.41 4.36 6.87
CA GLY A 22 -9.13 4.61 7.48
C GLY A 22 -8.35 3.31 7.67
N LEU A 23 -7.66 3.15 8.80
CA LEU A 23 -6.93 1.92 9.13
C LEU A 23 -7.80 1.03 10.01
N TYR A 24 -8.00 -0.22 9.60
CA TYR A 24 -8.81 -1.20 10.32
C TYR A 24 -8.21 -2.60 10.22
N GLN A 25 -8.75 -3.53 10.99
CA GLN A 25 -8.37 -4.93 10.96
C GLN A 25 -9.36 -5.73 10.11
N SER A 26 -8.82 -6.44 9.10
CA SER A 26 -9.54 -7.45 8.30
C SER A 26 -8.89 -8.81 8.57
N ASN A 27 -9.60 -9.71 9.25
CA ASN A 27 -9.03 -10.99 9.71
C ASN A 27 -7.69 -10.79 10.46
N ASN A 28 -6.61 -11.34 9.93
CA ASN A 28 -5.27 -11.30 10.52
C ASN A 28 -4.36 -10.22 9.92
N MET A 29 -4.91 -9.25 9.20
CA MET A 29 -4.17 -8.13 8.64
C MET A 29 -4.77 -6.79 9.07
N LEU A 30 -3.92 -5.77 9.08
CA LEU A 30 -4.33 -4.38 9.12
C LEU A 30 -4.27 -3.83 7.71
N CYS A 31 -5.30 -3.13 7.28
CA CYS A 31 -5.34 -2.50 5.97
C CYS A 31 -6.07 -1.17 6.02
N THR A 32 -5.79 -0.34 5.04
CA THR A 32 -6.44 0.97 4.90
C THR A 32 -7.50 0.91 3.81
N GLN A 33 -8.53 1.73 4.00
CA GLN A 33 -9.46 2.19 2.98
C GLN A 33 -9.69 3.68 3.21
N CYS A 34 -9.17 4.53 2.34
CA CYS A 34 -9.16 5.99 2.52
C CYS A 34 -10.10 6.73 1.59
N GLU A 35 -10.66 6.11 0.59
CA GLU A 35 -11.61 6.73 -0.33
C GLU A 35 -13.03 6.75 0.29
N ALA A 36 -13.76 7.89 0.29
CA ALA A 36 -13.34 9.19 -0.24
C ALA A 36 -12.62 10.05 0.82
N GLU A 37 -12.90 9.92 2.13
CA GLU A 37 -12.43 10.81 3.21
C GLU A 37 -11.96 10.03 4.45
N GLY A 38 -11.38 8.84 4.24
CA GLY A 38 -10.94 7.95 5.32
C GLY A 38 -9.56 8.30 5.89
N PHE A 39 -8.70 9.02 5.15
CA PHE A 39 -7.37 9.34 5.62
C PHE A 39 -7.39 10.20 6.89
N ARG A 40 -8.34 11.10 7.04
CA ARG A 40 -8.57 11.92 8.25
C ARG A 40 -8.85 11.11 9.51
N LYS A 41 -9.25 9.83 9.36
CA LYS A 41 -9.47 8.89 10.47
C LYS A 41 -8.17 8.25 10.96
N ILE A 42 -7.07 8.42 10.21
CA ILE A 42 -5.73 7.91 10.56
C ILE A 42 -4.92 8.99 11.26
N THR A 43 -4.86 10.19 10.68
CA THR A 43 -4.04 11.28 11.19
C THR A 43 -4.58 12.65 10.75
N TRP A 44 -4.01 13.72 11.32
CA TRP A 44 -4.25 15.09 10.90
C TRP A 44 -3.62 15.34 9.53
N PHE A 45 -4.45 15.70 8.56
CA PHE A 45 -4.02 15.94 7.19
C PHE A 45 -5.08 16.80 6.47
N PRO A 46 -4.69 17.64 5.49
CA PRO A 46 -5.63 18.31 4.59
C PRO A 46 -6.23 17.27 3.62
N ASP A 47 -7.16 16.48 4.12
CA ASP A 47 -7.77 15.32 3.45
C ASP A 47 -8.81 15.76 2.41
N ARG A 48 -8.30 16.27 1.30
CA ARG A 48 -9.06 16.79 0.15
C ARG A 48 -8.46 16.27 -1.15
N PRO A 49 -9.29 15.97 -2.16
CA PRO A 49 -8.81 15.41 -3.43
C PRO A 49 -7.96 16.38 -4.27
N ASP A 50 -8.06 17.69 -4.02
CA ASP A 50 -7.26 18.74 -4.67
C ASP A 50 -5.93 19.03 -3.94
N CYS A 51 -5.70 18.41 -2.78
CA CYS A 51 -4.46 18.52 -2.02
C CYS A 51 -3.52 17.36 -2.35
N LEU A 52 -2.67 17.55 -3.35
CA LEU A 52 -1.72 16.54 -3.79
C LEU A 52 -0.46 16.59 -2.93
N SER A 53 0.01 15.46 -2.45
CA SER A 53 1.17 15.36 -1.56
C SER A 53 2.07 14.19 -1.92
N LEU A 54 3.36 14.33 -1.65
CA LEU A 54 4.33 13.24 -1.66
C LEU A 54 4.27 12.48 -0.33
N PHE A 55 4.35 11.17 -0.39
CA PHE A 55 4.31 10.34 0.80
C PHE A 55 5.60 9.55 0.98
N THR A 56 6.23 9.72 2.13
CA THR A 56 7.26 8.82 2.64
C THR A 56 6.71 8.17 3.90
N VAL A 57 6.61 6.86 3.91
CA VAL A 57 5.91 6.13 4.97
C VAL A 57 6.85 5.12 5.61
N LYS A 58 7.25 5.35 6.85
CA LYS A 58 7.93 4.35 7.68
C LYS A 58 6.89 3.60 8.50
N ILE A 59 6.85 2.29 8.33
CA ILE A 59 5.96 1.40 9.07
C ILE A 59 6.82 0.48 9.93
N GLU A 60 6.64 0.57 11.23
CA GLU A 60 7.35 -0.23 12.22
C GLU A 60 6.38 -1.17 12.93
N VAL A 61 6.72 -2.44 12.97
CA VAL A 61 5.86 -3.49 13.53
C VAL A 61 6.65 -4.48 14.40
N THR A 62 5.95 -5.20 15.24
CA THR A 62 6.53 -6.34 15.96
C THR A 62 6.87 -7.48 15.01
N ASP A 63 7.81 -8.32 15.37
CA ASP A 63 8.32 -9.42 14.52
C ASP A 63 7.28 -10.50 14.17
N LYS A 64 6.11 -10.45 14.78
CA LYS A 64 4.98 -11.32 14.44
C LYS A 64 4.38 -11.05 13.05
N PHE A 65 4.51 -9.82 12.51
CA PHE A 65 4.03 -9.47 11.18
C PHE A 65 5.18 -9.49 10.18
N LYS A 66 5.04 -10.21 9.08
CA LYS A 66 6.10 -10.36 8.07
C LYS A 66 5.87 -9.53 6.81
N THR A 67 4.62 -9.17 6.54
CA THR A 67 4.23 -8.37 5.37
C THR A 67 3.97 -6.94 5.81
N ILE A 68 4.70 -5.99 5.21
CA ILE A 68 4.56 -4.55 5.45
C ILE A 68 4.58 -3.87 4.09
N LEU A 69 3.45 -3.31 3.67
CA LEU A 69 3.28 -2.69 2.35
C LEU A 69 2.73 -1.27 2.47
N SER A 70 3.13 -0.41 1.55
CA SER A 70 2.54 0.89 1.31
C SER A 70 2.73 1.30 -0.15
N ASN A 71 2.27 2.48 -0.53
CA ASN A 71 2.43 3.01 -1.89
C ASN A 71 3.90 3.28 -2.24
N GLY A 72 4.22 3.18 -3.52
CA GLY A 72 5.53 3.53 -4.04
C GLY A 72 6.55 2.40 -4.02
N ASN A 73 7.83 2.75 -4.01
CA ASN A 73 8.94 1.82 -3.97
C ASN A 73 9.46 1.65 -2.54
N LEU A 74 9.89 0.43 -2.18
CA LEU A 74 10.62 0.18 -0.93
C LEU A 74 12.01 0.79 -1.04
N ILE A 75 12.34 1.72 -0.14
CA ILE A 75 13.64 2.42 -0.15
C ILE A 75 14.55 2.02 1.01
N GLU A 76 13.97 1.50 2.10
CA GLU A 76 14.74 1.11 3.28
C GLU A 76 13.98 0.03 4.07
N GLU A 77 14.70 -0.89 4.68
CA GLU A 77 14.16 -1.83 5.66
C GLU A 77 15.22 -2.18 6.71
N GLY A 78 14.81 -2.52 7.91
CA GLY A 78 15.73 -2.84 8.99
C GLY A 78 15.06 -3.36 10.25
N ILE A 79 15.91 -3.61 11.26
CA ILE A 79 15.51 -4.04 12.59
C ILE A 79 15.58 -2.83 13.53
N VAL A 80 14.72 -2.79 14.54
CA VAL A 80 14.73 -1.78 15.60
C VAL A 80 15.33 -2.44 16.84
N ASP A 81 16.56 -2.04 17.19
CA ASP A 81 17.33 -2.66 18.27
C ASP A 81 17.04 -2.08 19.67
N GLU A 82 16.26 -1.00 19.77
CA GLU A 82 16.08 -0.22 21.00
C GLU A 82 14.89 -0.66 21.87
N THR A 83 14.25 -1.79 21.55
CA THR A 83 13.05 -2.25 22.28
C THR A 83 13.21 -3.65 22.86
N ASP A 84 12.59 -3.91 24.03
CA ASP A 84 12.51 -5.25 24.63
C ASP A 84 11.77 -6.26 23.73
N GLU A 85 10.92 -5.78 22.84
CA GLU A 85 10.21 -6.58 21.85
C GLU A 85 10.87 -6.41 20.47
N LYS A 86 11.24 -7.53 19.83
CA LYS A 86 11.81 -7.51 18.47
C LYS A 86 10.85 -6.84 17.50
N ARG A 87 11.34 -5.78 16.87
CA ARG A 87 10.60 -5.00 15.89
C ARG A 87 11.43 -4.85 14.62
N HIS A 88 10.74 -4.65 13.50
CA HIS A 88 11.36 -4.30 12.23
C HIS A 88 10.52 -3.27 11.51
N TYR A 89 11.11 -2.63 10.51
CA TYR A 89 10.45 -1.57 9.77
C TYR A 89 10.72 -1.65 8.27
N LYS A 90 9.84 -1.01 7.52
CA LYS A 90 10.02 -0.70 6.10
C LYS A 90 9.68 0.75 5.83
N VAL A 91 10.46 1.38 4.93
CA VAL A 91 10.23 2.73 4.45
C VAL A 91 9.85 2.68 2.97
N TRP A 92 8.69 3.21 2.68
CA TRP A 92 8.14 3.30 1.33
C TRP A 92 8.15 4.75 0.87
N LEU A 93 8.53 4.99 -0.37
CA LEU A 93 8.50 6.30 -1.00
C LEU A 93 7.65 6.24 -2.26
N ASP A 94 6.59 7.04 -2.29
CA ASP A 94 5.86 7.33 -3.51
C ASP A 94 6.28 8.72 -4.00
N PRO A 95 7.05 8.81 -5.10
CA PRO A 95 7.62 10.07 -5.57
C PRO A 95 6.61 10.92 -6.37
N PHE A 96 5.41 10.40 -6.60
CA PHE A 96 4.38 11.09 -7.38
C PHE A 96 3.34 11.73 -6.47
N PRO A 97 3.07 13.06 -6.63
CA PRO A 97 2.04 13.71 -5.85
C PRO A 97 0.67 13.08 -6.09
N LYS A 98 0.02 12.67 -5.00
CA LYS A 98 -1.32 12.08 -5.04
C LYS A 98 -2.21 12.60 -3.92
N PRO A 99 -3.53 12.57 -4.08
CA PRO A 99 -4.45 12.88 -3.00
C PRO A 99 -4.42 11.79 -1.92
N SER A 100 -4.76 12.17 -0.69
CA SER A 100 -4.72 11.29 0.48
C SER A 100 -5.65 10.08 0.39
N TYR A 101 -6.72 10.15 -0.39
CA TYR A 101 -7.64 9.01 -0.55
C TYR A 101 -7.01 7.79 -1.27
N LEU A 102 -5.89 7.99 -1.98
CA LEU A 102 -5.11 6.92 -2.62
C LEU A 102 -4.02 6.34 -1.69
N PHE A 103 -3.92 6.82 -0.45
CA PHE A 103 -2.99 6.24 0.51
C PHE A 103 -3.37 4.81 0.85
N ALA A 104 -2.39 3.90 0.79
CA ALA A 104 -2.55 2.50 1.14
C ALA A 104 -1.47 2.03 2.12
N LEU A 105 -1.88 1.25 3.11
CA LEU A 105 -1.02 0.56 4.06
C LEU A 105 -1.60 -0.83 4.35
N VAL A 106 -0.75 -1.85 4.28
CA VAL A 106 -1.11 -3.22 4.67
C VAL A 106 -0.04 -3.82 5.55
N VAL A 107 -0.44 -4.38 6.69
CA VAL A 107 0.41 -5.11 7.63
C VAL A 107 -0.24 -6.43 7.97
N GLY A 108 0.50 -7.54 7.82
CA GLY A 108 -0.05 -8.86 8.12
C GLY A 108 0.94 -9.98 7.90
N ASN A 109 0.40 -11.19 7.84
CA ASN A 109 1.13 -12.37 7.40
C ASN A 109 0.44 -12.90 6.14
N LEU A 110 1.00 -12.56 4.98
CA LEU A 110 0.45 -12.89 3.68
C LEU A 110 1.45 -13.73 2.89
N GLU A 111 0.94 -14.57 2.03
CA GLU A 111 1.74 -15.16 0.96
C GLU A 111 1.54 -14.37 -0.33
N PHE A 112 2.43 -14.52 -1.29
CA PHE A 112 2.30 -13.86 -2.58
C PHE A 112 2.75 -14.73 -3.74
N VAL A 113 2.24 -14.42 -4.91
CA VAL A 113 2.82 -14.83 -6.20
C VAL A 113 3.51 -13.63 -6.82
N GLN A 114 4.62 -13.89 -7.50
CA GLN A 114 5.38 -12.85 -8.19
C GLN A 114 5.55 -13.19 -9.66
N ASP A 115 5.47 -12.15 -10.48
CA ASP A 115 5.78 -12.21 -11.90
C ASP A 115 6.40 -10.87 -12.32
N HIS A 116 6.66 -10.69 -13.60
CA HIS A 116 7.27 -9.49 -14.14
C HIS A 116 6.54 -9.02 -15.39
N TYR A 117 6.57 -7.70 -15.59
CA TYR A 117 6.13 -7.06 -16.82
C TYR A 117 7.28 -6.23 -17.40
N ILE A 118 7.55 -6.41 -18.68
CA ILE A 118 8.56 -5.62 -19.39
C ILE A 118 7.85 -4.51 -20.16
N THR A 119 8.10 -3.27 -19.79
CA THR A 119 7.51 -2.11 -20.44
C THR A 119 8.06 -1.93 -21.86
N ARG A 120 7.43 -1.08 -22.64
CA ARG A 120 7.88 -0.73 -23.98
C ARG A 120 9.30 -0.13 -24.00
N SER A 121 9.66 0.64 -22.97
CA SER A 121 11.02 1.18 -22.78
C SER A 121 12.02 0.18 -22.18
N LYS A 122 11.63 -1.10 -22.02
CA LYS A 122 12.46 -2.19 -21.48
C LYS A 122 12.73 -2.12 -19.97
N ARG A 123 11.94 -1.35 -19.22
CA ARG A 123 11.95 -1.44 -17.75
C ARG A 123 11.32 -2.75 -17.30
N ASN A 124 11.92 -3.37 -16.29
CA ASN A 124 11.37 -4.59 -15.66
C ASN A 124 10.58 -4.21 -14.40
N ILE A 125 9.27 -4.36 -14.46
CA ILE A 125 8.36 -4.08 -13.34
C ILE A 125 8.05 -5.37 -12.60
N THR A 126 8.31 -5.40 -11.30
CA THR A 126 7.93 -6.53 -10.43
C THR A 126 6.43 -6.47 -10.14
N LEU A 127 5.74 -7.58 -10.38
CA LEU A 127 4.30 -7.73 -10.07
C LEU A 127 4.13 -8.68 -8.90
N ARG A 128 3.41 -8.28 -7.86
CA ARG A 128 3.09 -9.15 -6.72
C ARG A 128 1.62 -9.12 -6.39
N ILE A 129 1.03 -10.29 -6.20
CA ILE A 129 -0.34 -10.43 -5.70
C ILE A 129 -0.27 -11.15 -4.36
N PHE A 130 -0.67 -10.44 -3.31
CA PHE A 130 -0.68 -10.93 -1.94
C PHE A 130 -2.06 -11.49 -1.59
N THR A 131 -2.06 -12.61 -0.88
CA THR A 131 -3.28 -13.27 -0.41
C THR A 131 -3.10 -13.81 1.01
N GLU A 132 -4.19 -14.12 1.67
CA GLU A 132 -4.16 -14.98 2.84
C GLU A 132 -3.62 -16.37 2.47
N PHE A 133 -3.03 -17.08 3.44
CA PHE A 133 -2.43 -18.40 3.22
C PHE A 133 -3.41 -19.41 2.59
N GLY A 134 -2.91 -20.15 1.62
CA GLY A 134 -3.66 -21.18 0.88
C GLY A 134 -4.37 -20.67 -0.38
N ASN A 135 -4.37 -19.36 -0.66
CA ASN A 135 -5.14 -18.75 -1.74
C ASN A 135 -4.31 -18.40 -3.00
N LYS A 136 -3.01 -18.69 -3.03
CA LYS A 136 -2.15 -18.41 -4.20
C LYS A 136 -2.70 -18.95 -5.51
N HIS A 137 -3.31 -20.14 -5.48
CA HIS A 137 -3.86 -20.79 -6.67
C HIS A 137 -5.02 -20.01 -7.33
N LEU A 138 -5.63 -19.04 -6.61
CA LEU A 138 -6.71 -18.20 -7.12
C LEU A 138 -6.21 -16.96 -7.86
N THR A 139 -4.91 -16.67 -7.83
CA THR A 139 -4.35 -15.40 -8.32
C THR A 139 -3.98 -15.40 -9.80
N GLN A 140 -4.00 -16.53 -10.48
CA GLN A 140 -3.54 -16.64 -11.87
C GLN A 140 -4.27 -15.67 -12.81
N HIS A 141 -5.61 -15.66 -12.75
CA HIS A 141 -6.42 -14.77 -13.60
C HIS A 141 -6.13 -13.28 -13.31
N ALA A 142 -5.94 -12.93 -12.03
CA ALA A 142 -5.60 -11.56 -11.63
C ALA A 142 -4.24 -11.12 -12.20
N MET A 143 -3.24 -11.99 -12.16
CA MET A 143 -1.91 -11.72 -12.71
C MET A 143 -1.95 -11.52 -14.23
N GLU A 144 -2.66 -12.39 -14.94
CA GLU A 144 -2.85 -12.26 -16.40
C GLU A 144 -3.60 -10.98 -16.76
N SER A 145 -4.64 -10.64 -15.99
CA SER A 145 -5.43 -9.42 -16.19
C SER A 145 -4.61 -8.16 -15.95
N LEU A 146 -3.77 -8.14 -14.90
CA LEU A 146 -2.85 -7.03 -14.62
C LEU A 146 -1.91 -6.79 -15.80
N LYS A 147 -1.26 -7.85 -16.31
CA LYS A 147 -0.36 -7.72 -17.46
C LYS A 147 -1.07 -7.20 -18.72
N LYS A 148 -2.29 -7.69 -18.96
CA LYS A 148 -3.11 -7.21 -20.09
C LYS A 148 -3.50 -5.73 -19.94
N ALA A 149 -3.84 -5.31 -18.72
CA ALA A 149 -4.15 -3.91 -18.42
C ALA A 149 -2.94 -3.00 -18.64
N MET A 150 -1.77 -3.36 -18.11
CA MET A 150 -0.53 -2.60 -18.33
C MET A 150 -0.17 -2.49 -19.81
N TYR A 151 -0.27 -3.62 -20.55
CA TYR A 151 -0.06 -3.62 -22.00
C TYR A 151 -1.05 -2.69 -22.72
N TRP A 152 -2.32 -2.72 -22.32
CA TRP A 152 -3.36 -1.90 -22.94
C TRP A 152 -3.12 -0.40 -22.72
N ASP A 153 -2.75 0.00 -21.48
CA ASP A 153 -2.44 1.40 -21.15
C ASP A 153 -1.27 1.92 -21.98
N GLU A 154 -0.20 1.12 -22.12
CA GLU A 154 0.95 1.49 -22.94
C GLU A 154 0.58 1.69 -24.43
N HIS A 155 -0.27 0.81 -24.97
CA HIS A 155 -0.60 0.85 -26.40
C HIS A 155 -1.71 1.85 -26.72
N LYS A 156 -2.65 2.04 -25.79
CA LYS A 156 -3.79 2.94 -26.00
C LYS A 156 -3.46 4.39 -25.67
N TYR A 157 -2.75 4.62 -24.58
CA TYR A 157 -2.47 5.97 -24.08
C TYR A 157 -1.00 6.36 -24.14
N GLY A 158 -0.11 5.44 -24.46
CA GLY A 158 1.33 5.66 -24.46
C GLY A 158 1.92 5.81 -23.05
N LEU A 159 1.19 5.39 -22.02
CA LEU A 159 1.58 5.52 -20.60
C LEU A 159 2.17 4.22 -20.10
N GLU A 160 3.45 4.24 -19.75
CA GLU A 160 4.12 3.14 -19.05
C GLU A 160 3.92 3.30 -17.53
N TYR A 161 3.85 2.18 -16.83
CA TYR A 161 3.84 2.19 -15.37
C TYR A 161 5.15 2.77 -14.84
N ASP A 162 5.10 3.72 -13.93
CA ASP A 162 6.22 4.59 -13.55
C ASP A 162 6.95 4.18 -12.26
N LEU A 163 6.41 3.23 -11.48
CA LEU A 163 7.10 2.61 -10.34
C LEU A 163 7.80 1.30 -10.74
N ASP A 164 8.62 0.73 -9.84
CA ASP A 164 9.37 -0.49 -10.10
C ASP A 164 8.64 -1.75 -9.62
N ILE A 165 7.59 -1.57 -8.84
CA ILE A 165 6.77 -2.66 -8.32
C ILE A 165 5.28 -2.29 -8.39
N PHE A 166 4.45 -3.25 -8.81
CA PHE A 166 2.99 -3.20 -8.70
C PHE A 166 2.52 -4.27 -7.72
N MET A 167 1.75 -3.86 -6.71
CA MET A 167 1.27 -4.76 -5.67
C MET A 167 -0.26 -4.77 -5.63
N ILE A 168 -0.84 -5.96 -5.63
CA ILE A 168 -2.26 -6.20 -5.36
C ILE A 168 -2.37 -6.97 -4.06
N VAL A 169 -3.29 -6.58 -3.19
CA VAL A 169 -3.61 -7.30 -1.96
C VAL A 169 -5.07 -7.71 -1.98
N ALA A 170 -5.34 -9.02 -1.94
CA ALA A 170 -6.69 -9.54 -1.80
C ALA A 170 -7.13 -9.47 -0.34
N VAL A 171 -8.20 -8.72 -0.07
CA VAL A 171 -8.73 -8.48 1.27
C VAL A 171 -10.12 -9.09 1.39
N SER A 172 -10.33 -9.92 2.43
CA SER A 172 -11.62 -10.63 2.63
C SER A 172 -12.76 -9.71 3.06
N HIS A 173 -12.46 -8.69 3.87
CA HIS A 173 -13.44 -7.71 4.34
C HIS A 173 -13.05 -6.32 3.85
N PHE A 174 -13.64 -5.92 2.74
CA PHE A 174 -13.43 -4.65 2.08
C PHE A 174 -14.76 -4.10 1.60
N ASN A 175 -15.01 -2.81 1.81
CA ASN A 175 -16.31 -2.19 1.51
C ASN A 175 -16.48 -1.74 0.05
N MET A 176 -15.45 -1.95 -0.77
CA MET A 176 -15.42 -1.60 -2.19
C MET A 176 -14.90 -2.80 -3.01
N GLY A 177 -15.15 -2.78 -4.32
CA GLY A 177 -14.63 -3.83 -5.21
C GLY A 177 -13.12 -3.77 -5.40
N ALA A 178 -12.57 -2.57 -5.38
CA ALA A 178 -11.12 -2.29 -5.41
C ALA A 178 -10.85 -0.85 -4.97
N MET A 179 -9.61 -0.58 -4.64
CA MET A 179 -9.07 0.76 -4.40
C MET A 179 -7.79 0.93 -5.21
#